data_086e3d72b0048b5ab44b193affac52ec
#
_entry.id   086e3d72b0048b5ab44b193affac52ec
#
_cell.length_a   1.000
_cell.length_b   1.000
_cell.length_c   1.000
_cell.angle_alpha   90.00
_cell.angle_beta   90.00
_cell.angle_gamma   90.00
#
_symmetry.space_group_name_H-M   'P 1'
#
loop_
_entity.id
_entity.type
_entity.pdbx_description
1 polymer ?
#
loop_
_entity_poly.entity_id
_entity_poly.type
_entity_poly.pdbx_seq_one_letter_code
_entity_poly.pdbx_strand_id
1 'polypeptide(L)'
;MKATKLLATALLVGSALAAPASAKEGMFTPAQLPEIADQLEEAGLELDPSDLTDLTGFPMGAVVSLGGCSASFVSAEGLVVTNDHCARGSVQYNSTAENNYLENGFLAATKGDELAAAPGSRIYVTTELTDVTERVREGTLEMSPVDRYAAIEQRRKDITAECESEPGFRCLVASFYGGAEYTLIKRLEVRDVRLVYAPADSIGKYGGDIDNWQWPRHTGDFAFYRAYVAPDGSAADFSEDNVPYAPAHHLKVNAAGLDDGDFVMVAGYPGSTSRYTLLAEVKNTFDWTYPTFQGLLTDWIATIEETAPEGSDARVKYESRLAGLNNFEKNLRGQIDGARRVGLVDRRAAREVGLAEWIAADEARADYAPAIEALAELSIESATAARTNFWYNNATRPALLSAAQRLYRLSKEREL
;
A
#
# COMPACT_ATOMS: atom_id res chain seq x y z
N MET A 1 -40.04 7.09 71.77
CA MET A 1 -39.18 6.26 70.99
C MET A 1 -39.63 6.40 69.53
N LYS A 2 -38.89 7.22 68.75
CA LYS A 2 -39.19 7.46 67.31
C LYS A 2 -38.16 6.69 66.47
N ALA A 3 -38.65 5.73 65.71
CA ALA A 3 -37.81 4.98 64.77
C ALA A 3 -37.67 5.77 63.49
N THR A 4 -36.45 6.17 63.19
CA THR A 4 -36.04 6.86 61.94
C THR A 4 -35.78 5.81 60.86
N LYS A 5 -36.58 5.79 59.80
CA LYS A 5 -36.32 4.97 58.59
C LYS A 5 -35.33 5.70 57.71
N LEU A 6 -34.14 5.16 57.58
CA LEU A 6 -33.20 5.54 56.50
C LEU A 6 -33.68 4.93 55.17
N LEU A 7 -34.06 5.78 54.23
CA LEU A 7 -34.21 5.40 52.83
C LEU A 7 -32.80 5.45 52.19
N ALA A 8 -32.27 4.29 51.85
CA ALA A 8 -31.08 4.19 50.98
C ALA A 8 -31.55 4.30 49.53
N THR A 9 -31.34 5.46 48.92
CA THR A 9 -31.51 5.66 47.48
C THR A 9 -30.26 5.13 46.79
N ALA A 10 -30.34 3.93 46.18
CA ALA A 10 -29.30 3.41 45.33
C ALA A 10 -29.33 4.17 43.99
N LEU A 11 -28.36 5.06 43.76
CA LEU A 11 -28.08 5.60 42.46
C LEU A 11 -27.43 4.47 41.61
N LEU A 12 -28.23 3.87 40.75
CA LEU A 12 -27.71 3.09 39.60
C LEU A 12 -27.13 4.09 38.60
N VAL A 13 -25.84 4.35 38.72
CA VAL A 13 -25.07 4.95 37.63
C VAL A 13 -24.94 3.86 36.55
N GLY A 14 -25.82 3.91 35.56
CA GLY A 14 -25.69 3.12 34.36
C GLY A 14 -24.44 3.61 33.62
N SER A 15 -23.31 2.96 33.85
CA SER A 15 -22.17 3.05 32.93
C SER A 15 -22.67 2.45 31.62
N ALA A 16 -23.05 3.29 30.67
CA ALA A 16 -23.12 2.91 29.30
C ALA A 16 -21.69 2.46 28.94
N LEU A 17 -21.45 1.14 28.94
CA LEU A 17 -20.32 0.56 28.31
C LEU A 17 -20.48 0.93 26.84
N ALA A 18 -19.85 2.03 26.41
CA ALA A 18 -19.66 2.30 25.01
C ALA A 18 -18.97 1.03 24.47
N ALA A 19 -19.68 0.26 23.67
CA ALA A 19 -19.06 -0.83 22.94
C ALA A 19 -17.90 -0.19 22.16
N PRO A 20 -16.68 -0.75 22.24
CA PRO A 20 -15.58 -0.21 21.48
C PRO A 20 -16.07 -0.13 20.03
N ALA A 21 -15.98 1.04 19.42
CA ALA A 21 -16.29 1.23 18.02
C ALA A 21 -15.42 0.21 17.23
N SER A 22 -16.04 -0.88 16.80
CA SER A 22 -15.34 -1.93 16.07
C SER A 22 -15.09 -1.38 14.69
N ALA A 23 -13.85 -0.97 14.40
CA ALA A 23 -13.47 -0.57 13.06
C ALA A 23 -13.91 -1.68 12.09
N LYS A 24 -14.76 -1.32 11.12
CA LYS A 24 -15.21 -2.31 10.12
C LYS A 24 -14.04 -2.64 9.22
N GLU A 25 -13.72 -3.92 9.13
CA GLU A 25 -12.64 -4.42 8.29
C GLU A 25 -13.03 -4.30 6.82
N GLY A 26 -12.13 -3.81 6.01
CA GLY A 26 -12.25 -3.81 4.56
C GLY A 26 -11.13 -2.97 3.93
N MET A 27 -10.85 -3.29 2.68
CA MET A 27 -10.12 -2.45 1.76
C MET A 27 -10.93 -2.48 0.46
N PHE A 28 -11.54 -1.38 0.15
CA PHE A 28 -12.50 -1.28 -0.93
C PHE A 28 -11.91 -0.42 -2.04
N THR A 29 -12.19 -0.77 -3.29
CA THR A 29 -11.98 0.16 -4.40
C THR A 29 -13.01 1.28 -4.28
N PRO A 30 -12.71 2.51 -4.73
CA PRO A 30 -13.68 3.61 -4.70
C PRO A 30 -15.04 3.24 -5.33
N ALA A 31 -15.03 2.47 -6.42
CA ALA A 31 -16.25 2.01 -7.09
C ALA A 31 -17.16 1.13 -6.20
N GLN A 32 -16.63 0.48 -5.16
CA GLN A 32 -17.40 -0.36 -4.23
C GLN A 32 -18.04 0.43 -3.08
N LEU A 33 -17.65 1.69 -2.86
CA LEU A 33 -18.14 2.46 -1.70
C LEU A 33 -19.66 2.62 -1.64
N PRO A 34 -20.38 2.81 -2.77
CA PRO A 34 -21.84 2.83 -2.75
C PRO A 34 -22.49 1.51 -2.31
N GLU A 35 -21.84 0.36 -2.55
CA GLU A 35 -22.35 -0.95 -2.14
C GLU A 35 -22.32 -1.17 -0.63
N ILE A 36 -21.49 -0.39 0.08
CA ILE A 36 -21.35 -0.42 1.54
C ILE A 36 -21.81 0.87 2.20
N ALA A 37 -22.67 1.65 1.52
CA ALA A 37 -23.16 2.96 1.98
C ALA A 37 -23.70 2.92 3.42
N ASP A 38 -24.58 1.95 3.73
CA ASP A 38 -25.15 1.78 5.08
C ASP A 38 -24.06 1.58 6.15
N GLN A 39 -22.97 0.90 5.81
CA GLN A 39 -21.85 0.67 6.75
C GLN A 39 -21.02 1.93 6.96
N LEU A 40 -20.86 2.74 5.91
CA LEU A 40 -20.13 4.01 5.99
C LEU A 40 -20.93 5.05 6.76
N GLU A 41 -22.24 5.12 6.56
CA GLU A 41 -23.15 5.99 7.33
C GLU A 41 -23.16 5.60 8.82
N GLU A 42 -23.27 4.28 9.11
CA GLU A 42 -23.19 3.79 10.50
C GLU A 42 -21.84 4.11 11.17
N ALA A 43 -20.75 4.19 10.39
CA ALA A 43 -19.44 4.60 10.86
C ALA A 43 -19.28 6.12 11.01
N GLY A 44 -20.26 6.91 10.56
CA GLY A 44 -20.29 8.37 10.69
C GLY A 44 -19.89 9.15 9.44
N LEU A 45 -19.85 8.51 8.26
CA LEU A 45 -19.63 9.25 7.01
C LEU A 45 -20.85 10.13 6.71
N GLU A 46 -20.63 11.44 6.56
CA GLU A 46 -21.67 12.44 6.23
C GLU A 46 -21.74 12.75 4.71
N LEU A 47 -20.68 12.35 3.95
CA LEU A 47 -20.66 12.51 2.50
C LEU A 47 -21.43 11.38 1.81
N ASP A 48 -21.99 11.67 0.64
CA ASP A 48 -22.53 10.62 -0.22
C ASP A 48 -21.36 9.72 -0.68
N PRO A 49 -21.39 8.40 -0.44
CA PRO A 49 -20.33 7.49 -0.90
C PRO A 49 -20.06 7.57 -2.39
N SER A 50 -21.03 7.97 -3.22
CA SER A 50 -20.84 8.16 -4.67
C SER A 50 -19.88 9.29 -5.00
N ASP A 51 -19.76 10.33 -4.15
CA ASP A 51 -18.79 11.41 -4.31
C ASP A 51 -17.34 10.92 -4.17
N LEU A 52 -17.13 9.77 -3.55
CA LEU A 52 -15.82 9.15 -3.33
C LEU A 52 -15.42 8.16 -4.43
N THR A 53 -16.28 7.92 -5.43
CA THR A 53 -15.99 6.97 -6.52
C THR A 53 -15.14 7.56 -7.63
N ASP A 54 -15.23 8.88 -7.84
CA ASP A 54 -14.47 9.58 -8.87
C ASP A 54 -13.07 9.95 -8.38
N LEU A 55 -12.05 9.21 -8.86
CA LEU A 55 -10.65 9.46 -8.52
C LEU A 55 -10.07 10.73 -9.16
N THR A 56 -10.83 11.41 -10.01
CA THR A 56 -10.46 12.70 -10.62
C THR A 56 -11.20 13.88 -10.01
N GLY A 57 -12.29 13.60 -9.28
CA GLY A 57 -13.11 14.59 -8.57
C GLY A 57 -12.66 14.83 -7.12
N PHE A 58 -13.23 15.86 -6.48
CA PHE A 58 -12.98 16.11 -5.05
C PHE A 58 -13.77 15.11 -4.18
N PRO A 59 -13.19 14.54 -3.11
CA PRO A 59 -11.84 14.78 -2.57
C PRO A 59 -10.75 13.87 -3.17
N MET A 60 -11.13 12.83 -3.88
CA MET A 60 -10.23 11.75 -4.29
C MET A 60 -9.17 12.22 -5.30
N GLY A 61 -9.49 13.18 -6.17
CA GLY A 61 -8.55 13.78 -7.12
C GLY A 61 -7.38 14.56 -6.48
N ALA A 62 -7.43 14.79 -5.16
CA ALA A 62 -6.29 15.33 -4.42
C ALA A 62 -5.27 14.26 -4.02
N VAL A 63 -5.64 12.98 -4.06
CA VAL A 63 -4.78 11.85 -3.67
C VAL A 63 -3.90 11.44 -4.84
N VAL A 64 -2.59 11.41 -4.63
CA VAL A 64 -1.58 11.16 -5.67
C VAL A 64 -0.62 10.06 -5.27
N SER A 65 0.06 9.48 -6.25
CA SER A 65 1.05 8.42 -6.04
C SER A 65 2.47 8.96 -6.21
N LEU A 66 3.38 8.53 -5.35
CA LEU A 66 4.84 8.74 -5.51
C LEU A 66 5.53 7.51 -6.13
N GLY A 67 4.77 6.59 -6.72
CA GLY A 67 5.28 5.35 -7.30
C GLY A 67 5.39 4.18 -6.32
N GLY A 68 5.62 4.43 -5.04
CA GLY A 68 5.67 3.41 -3.97
C GLY A 68 5.04 3.89 -2.67
N CYS A 69 4.55 5.14 -2.65
CA CYS A 69 3.90 5.75 -1.51
C CYS A 69 2.67 6.54 -1.95
N SER A 70 1.71 6.67 -1.04
CA SER A 70 0.58 7.59 -1.20
C SER A 70 0.96 9.00 -0.74
N ALA A 71 0.36 9.99 -1.35
CA ALA A 71 0.50 11.39 -0.98
C ALA A 71 -0.79 12.15 -1.32
N SER A 72 -0.89 13.40 -0.89
CA SER A 72 -2.05 14.23 -1.23
C SER A 72 -1.65 15.69 -1.41
N PHE A 73 -2.24 16.36 -2.39
CA PHE A 73 -2.16 17.82 -2.47
C PHE A 73 -2.91 18.45 -1.29
N VAL A 74 -2.27 19.42 -0.65
CA VAL A 74 -2.82 20.17 0.49
C VAL A 74 -2.78 21.69 0.28
N SER A 75 -2.47 22.13 -0.94
CA SER A 75 -2.58 23.54 -1.34
C SER A 75 -2.84 23.69 -2.84
N ALA A 76 -3.35 24.84 -3.22
CA ALA A 76 -3.53 25.22 -4.62
C ALA A 76 -2.20 25.47 -5.39
N GLU A 77 -1.07 25.49 -4.68
CA GLU A 77 0.26 25.72 -5.23
C GLU A 77 1.15 24.45 -5.16
N GLY A 78 0.56 23.29 -5.38
CA GLY A 78 1.27 22.03 -5.56
C GLY A 78 1.97 21.48 -4.30
N LEU A 79 1.65 21.96 -3.09
CA LEU A 79 2.19 21.39 -1.85
C LEU A 79 1.58 20.01 -1.62
N VAL A 80 2.43 19.01 -1.35
CA VAL A 80 2.07 17.61 -1.21
C VAL A 80 2.52 17.11 0.14
N VAL A 81 1.61 16.50 0.91
CA VAL A 81 1.92 15.78 2.15
C VAL A 81 2.13 14.30 1.86
N THR A 82 3.13 13.71 2.47
CA THR A 82 3.41 12.27 2.43
C THR A 82 4.06 11.81 3.74
N ASN A 83 4.46 10.56 3.84
CA ASN A 83 5.21 10.05 4.99
C ASN A 83 6.69 10.49 4.95
N ASP A 84 7.31 10.68 6.12
CA ASP A 84 8.76 10.95 6.24
C ASP A 84 9.58 9.83 5.61
N HIS A 85 9.24 8.56 5.90
CA HIS A 85 9.96 7.42 5.33
C HIS A 85 9.92 7.38 3.79
N CYS A 86 8.91 7.97 3.16
CA CYS A 86 8.81 8.11 1.70
C CYS A 86 9.71 9.22 1.16
N ALA A 87 9.92 10.28 1.94
CA ALA A 87 10.79 11.41 1.59
C ALA A 87 12.27 11.16 1.94
N ARG A 88 12.56 10.15 2.75
CA ARG A 88 13.87 9.91 3.33
C ARG A 88 15.00 9.80 2.32
N GLY A 89 14.75 9.20 1.16
CA GLY A 89 15.73 9.15 0.06
C GLY A 89 16.15 10.55 -0.42
N SER A 90 15.21 11.47 -0.49
CA SER A 90 15.48 12.88 -0.89
C SER A 90 16.17 13.67 0.22
N VAL A 91 15.80 13.40 1.48
CA VAL A 91 16.49 14.01 2.65
C VAL A 91 17.95 13.57 2.68
N GLN A 92 18.20 12.26 2.50
CA GLN A 92 19.56 11.70 2.47
C GLN A 92 20.37 12.24 1.29
N TYR A 93 19.75 12.35 0.10
CA TYR A 93 20.41 12.87 -1.11
C TYR A 93 20.93 14.30 -0.92
N ASN A 94 20.21 15.12 -0.16
CA ASN A 94 20.55 16.50 0.12
C ASN A 94 21.36 16.70 1.40
N SER A 95 21.60 15.64 2.20
CA SER A 95 22.36 15.74 3.45
C SER A 95 23.86 15.68 3.19
N THR A 96 24.60 16.49 3.94
CA THR A 96 26.08 16.47 4.01
C THR A 96 26.52 16.36 5.46
N ALA A 97 27.83 16.22 5.70
CA ALA A 97 28.36 16.21 7.07
C ALA A 97 28.14 17.55 7.80
N GLU A 98 28.13 18.67 7.07
CA GLU A 98 27.87 20.01 7.60
C GLU A 98 26.39 20.30 7.78
N ASN A 99 25.54 19.73 6.88
CA ASN A 99 24.09 19.93 6.87
C ASN A 99 23.40 18.56 6.90
N ASN A 100 23.38 17.93 8.07
CA ASN A 100 22.74 16.62 8.26
C ASN A 100 21.22 16.78 8.48
N TYR A 101 20.47 16.85 7.35
CA TYR A 101 19.01 16.98 7.39
C TYR A 101 18.29 15.75 7.94
N LEU A 102 18.93 14.57 7.92
CA LEU A 102 18.36 13.39 8.57
C LEU A 102 18.29 13.58 10.09
N GLU A 103 19.33 14.11 10.68
CA GLU A 103 19.42 14.32 12.13
C GLU A 103 18.63 15.58 12.57
N ASN A 104 18.75 16.67 11.81
CA ASN A 104 18.27 17.99 12.23
C ASN A 104 16.92 18.38 11.62
N GLY A 105 16.42 17.63 10.64
CA GLY A 105 15.27 18.00 9.84
C GLY A 105 15.59 19.07 8.78
N PHE A 106 14.62 19.36 7.95
CA PHE A 106 14.70 20.39 6.90
C PHE A 106 13.40 21.17 6.81
N LEU A 107 13.50 22.48 6.61
CA LEU A 107 12.37 23.36 6.30
C LEU A 107 12.84 24.43 5.33
N ALA A 108 12.26 24.47 4.14
CA ALA A 108 12.41 25.56 3.20
C ALA A 108 11.64 26.79 3.71
N ALA A 109 12.34 27.90 3.96
CA ALA A 109 11.70 29.15 4.40
C ALA A 109 10.94 29.85 3.26
N THR A 110 11.41 29.69 2.03
CA THR A 110 10.80 30.21 0.81
C THR A 110 10.82 29.15 -0.30
N LYS A 111 10.07 29.35 -1.37
CA LYS A 111 10.10 28.45 -2.54
C LYS A 111 11.50 28.35 -3.18
N GLY A 112 12.32 29.40 -3.06
CA GLY A 112 13.70 29.39 -3.55
C GLY A 112 14.65 28.54 -2.73
N ASP A 113 14.28 28.17 -1.49
CA ASP A 113 15.05 27.32 -0.60
C ASP A 113 14.69 25.84 -0.73
N GLU A 114 13.65 25.49 -1.52
CA GLU A 114 13.20 24.13 -1.72
C GLU A 114 14.26 23.31 -2.47
N LEU A 115 14.57 22.13 -1.98
CA LEU A 115 15.64 21.28 -2.51
C LEU A 115 15.10 20.28 -3.54
N ALA A 116 15.82 20.10 -4.64
CA ALA A 116 15.46 19.05 -5.60
C ALA A 116 15.38 17.69 -4.89
N ALA A 117 14.32 16.94 -5.14
CA ALA A 117 14.20 15.57 -4.63
C ALA A 117 15.26 14.64 -5.24
N ALA A 118 15.47 13.48 -4.64
CA ALA A 118 16.40 12.48 -5.17
C ALA A 118 16.09 12.15 -6.64
N PRO A 119 17.11 11.88 -7.48
CA PRO A 119 16.91 11.50 -8.88
C PRO A 119 15.90 10.35 -9.03
N GLY A 120 14.95 10.51 -9.93
CA GLY A 120 13.88 9.52 -10.13
C GLY A 120 12.63 9.71 -9.29
N SER A 121 12.61 10.70 -8.35
CA SER A 121 11.38 11.07 -7.65
C SER A 121 10.32 11.57 -8.63
N ARG A 122 9.08 11.14 -8.42
CA ARG A 122 7.93 11.44 -9.29
C ARG A 122 6.68 11.64 -8.45
N ILE A 123 5.79 12.51 -8.95
CA ILE A 123 4.41 12.58 -8.47
C ILE A 123 3.51 12.22 -9.65
N TYR A 124 2.66 11.23 -9.46
CA TYR A 124 1.69 10.77 -10.45
C TYR A 124 0.30 11.26 -10.07
N VAL A 125 -0.27 12.12 -10.92
CA VAL A 125 -1.62 12.67 -10.75
C VAL A 125 -2.55 11.93 -11.67
N THR A 126 -3.53 11.20 -11.13
CA THR A 126 -4.54 10.50 -11.95
C THR A 126 -5.42 11.52 -12.66
N THR A 127 -5.48 11.44 -14.00
CA THR A 127 -6.23 12.36 -14.85
C THR A 127 -7.41 11.68 -15.55
N GLU A 128 -7.34 10.34 -15.74
CA GLU A 128 -8.37 9.59 -16.41
C GLU A 128 -8.35 8.12 -15.98
N LEU A 129 -9.53 7.52 -15.87
CA LEU A 129 -9.72 6.09 -15.69
C LEU A 129 -10.67 5.59 -16.76
N THR A 130 -10.25 4.58 -17.52
CA THR A 130 -11.03 4.02 -18.62
C THR A 130 -11.13 2.50 -18.45
N ASP A 131 -12.36 1.96 -18.46
CA ASP A 131 -12.55 0.51 -18.54
C ASP A 131 -12.06 -0.01 -19.89
N VAL A 132 -11.11 -0.93 -19.86
CA VAL A 132 -10.52 -1.60 -21.04
C VAL A 132 -10.69 -3.12 -20.98
N THR A 133 -11.61 -3.60 -20.13
CA THR A 133 -11.84 -5.03 -19.88
C THR A 133 -12.15 -5.78 -21.18
N GLU A 134 -13.07 -5.26 -21.99
CA GLU A 134 -13.42 -5.89 -23.26
C GLU A 134 -12.21 -5.94 -24.21
N ARG A 135 -11.47 -4.82 -24.37
CA ARG A 135 -10.25 -4.77 -25.20
C ARG A 135 -9.20 -5.78 -24.79
N VAL A 136 -9.05 -6.00 -23.48
CA VAL A 136 -8.05 -6.94 -22.95
C VAL A 136 -8.52 -8.38 -23.09
N ARG A 137 -9.81 -8.66 -22.88
CA ARG A 137 -10.35 -10.04 -22.78
C ARG A 137 -10.97 -10.58 -24.07
N GLU A 138 -11.23 -9.77 -25.09
CA GLU A 138 -11.89 -10.18 -26.33
C GLU A 138 -11.28 -11.47 -26.90
N GLY A 139 -12.11 -12.51 -27.09
CA GLY A 139 -11.69 -13.80 -27.67
C GLY A 139 -10.69 -14.60 -26.84
N THR A 140 -10.34 -14.18 -25.59
CA THR A 140 -9.35 -14.91 -24.79
C THR A 140 -9.90 -16.15 -24.08
N LEU A 141 -11.21 -16.26 -23.92
CA LEU A 141 -11.84 -17.38 -23.20
C LEU A 141 -11.66 -18.72 -23.93
N GLU A 142 -11.59 -18.70 -25.26
CA GLU A 142 -11.40 -19.88 -26.10
C GLU A 142 -9.92 -20.28 -26.26
N MET A 143 -8.99 -19.49 -25.74
CA MET A 143 -7.55 -19.75 -25.84
C MET A 143 -7.07 -20.74 -24.79
N SER A 144 -5.96 -21.44 -25.10
CA SER A 144 -5.23 -22.17 -24.06
C SER A 144 -4.78 -21.22 -22.94
N PRO A 145 -4.54 -21.71 -21.70
CA PRO A 145 -4.07 -20.84 -20.61
C PRO A 145 -2.79 -20.04 -20.93
N VAL A 146 -1.86 -20.65 -21.66
CA VAL A 146 -0.59 -20.01 -22.06
C VAL A 146 -0.84 -18.93 -23.10
N ASP A 147 -1.61 -19.23 -24.15
CA ASP A 147 -1.94 -18.28 -25.21
C ASP A 147 -2.78 -17.12 -24.67
N ARG A 148 -3.73 -17.42 -23.78
CA ARG A 148 -4.54 -16.43 -23.08
C ARG A 148 -3.66 -15.45 -22.30
N TYR A 149 -2.74 -15.95 -21.51
CA TYR A 149 -1.82 -15.12 -20.75
C TYR A 149 -1.00 -14.21 -21.68
N ALA A 150 -0.41 -14.77 -22.74
CA ALA A 150 0.37 -14.03 -23.71
C ALA A 150 -0.46 -12.94 -24.42
N ALA A 151 -1.69 -13.26 -24.82
CA ALA A 151 -2.60 -12.30 -25.47
C ALA A 151 -2.97 -11.15 -24.53
N ILE A 152 -3.33 -11.44 -23.29
CA ILE A 152 -3.67 -10.43 -22.28
C ILE A 152 -2.47 -9.52 -22.01
N GLU A 153 -1.29 -10.07 -21.79
CA GLU A 153 -0.07 -9.28 -21.54
C GLU A 153 0.31 -8.41 -22.75
N GLN A 154 0.18 -8.92 -23.97
CA GLN A 154 0.45 -8.11 -25.16
C GLN A 154 -0.54 -6.95 -25.30
N ARG A 155 -1.83 -7.20 -25.15
CA ARG A 155 -2.86 -6.16 -25.23
C ARG A 155 -2.70 -5.08 -24.14
N ARG A 156 -2.36 -5.48 -22.92
CA ARG A 156 -2.05 -4.51 -21.86
C ARG A 156 -0.88 -3.61 -22.23
N LYS A 157 0.18 -4.18 -22.84
CA LYS A 157 1.34 -3.42 -23.32
C LYS A 157 0.95 -2.47 -24.45
N ASP A 158 0.15 -2.92 -25.41
CA ASP A 158 -0.28 -2.11 -26.53
C ASP A 158 -1.15 -0.92 -26.08
N ILE A 159 -2.10 -1.16 -25.18
CA ILE A 159 -2.95 -0.11 -24.59
C ILE A 159 -2.09 0.89 -23.79
N THR A 160 -1.12 0.41 -23.03
CA THR A 160 -0.21 1.27 -22.28
C THR A 160 0.63 2.13 -23.22
N ALA A 161 1.21 1.54 -24.28
CA ALA A 161 2.04 2.24 -25.25
C ALA A 161 1.23 3.29 -26.04
N GLU A 162 -0.02 2.98 -26.40
CA GLU A 162 -0.94 3.93 -27.04
C GLU A 162 -1.17 5.15 -26.13
N CYS A 163 -1.49 4.92 -24.87
CA CYS A 163 -1.71 5.96 -23.88
C CYS A 163 -0.46 6.82 -23.63
N GLU A 164 0.70 6.20 -23.52
CA GLU A 164 1.99 6.88 -23.29
C GLU A 164 2.57 7.56 -24.55
N SER A 165 1.90 7.44 -25.69
CA SER A 165 2.26 8.23 -26.88
C SER A 165 2.06 9.73 -26.68
N GLU A 166 1.23 10.14 -25.73
CA GLU A 166 1.06 11.52 -25.29
C GLU A 166 2.19 11.89 -24.30
N PRO A 167 3.03 12.89 -24.62
CA PRO A 167 4.15 13.25 -23.77
C PRO A 167 3.71 13.73 -22.38
N GLY A 168 4.48 13.34 -21.34
CA GLY A 168 4.22 13.76 -19.96
C GLY A 168 3.25 12.85 -19.19
N PHE A 169 2.69 11.84 -19.84
CA PHE A 169 1.81 10.87 -19.18
C PHE A 169 2.51 9.53 -18.94
N ARG A 170 2.06 8.86 -17.86
CA ARG A 170 2.35 7.46 -17.55
C ARG A 170 1.07 6.71 -17.37
N CYS A 171 1.01 5.55 -17.98
CA CYS A 171 -0.21 4.76 -18.06
C CYS A 171 0.00 3.37 -17.46
N LEU A 172 -1.05 2.83 -16.87
CA LEU A 172 -1.07 1.50 -16.29
C LEU A 172 -2.40 0.84 -16.60
N VAL A 173 -2.39 -0.34 -17.18
CA VAL A 173 -3.56 -1.21 -17.23
C VAL A 173 -3.58 -2.06 -15.97
N ALA A 174 -4.35 -1.64 -14.97
CA ALA A 174 -4.55 -2.37 -13.73
C ALA A 174 -5.53 -3.53 -13.91
N SER A 175 -5.27 -4.64 -13.20
CA SER A 175 -6.17 -5.81 -13.18
C SER A 175 -6.82 -5.90 -11.80
N PHE A 176 -8.14 -6.06 -11.78
CA PHE A 176 -8.93 -6.24 -10.58
C PHE A 176 -9.61 -7.61 -10.57
N TYR A 177 -9.95 -8.10 -9.39
CA TYR A 177 -10.70 -9.35 -9.16
C TYR A 177 -10.14 -10.56 -9.92
N GLY A 178 -8.80 -10.73 -9.89
CA GLY A 178 -8.13 -11.85 -10.56
C GLY A 178 -8.20 -11.81 -12.10
N GLY A 179 -8.39 -10.63 -12.70
CA GLY A 179 -8.49 -10.45 -14.14
C GLY A 179 -9.94 -10.46 -14.67
N ALA A 180 -10.91 -10.26 -13.76
CA ALA A 180 -12.29 -10.02 -14.18
C ALA A 180 -12.46 -8.63 -14.82
N GLU A 181 -11.72 -7.64 -14.32
CA GLU A 181 -11.76 -6.26 -14.78
C GLU A 181 -10.37 -5.71 -15.07
N TYR A 182 -10.27 -4.84 -16.08
CA TYR A 182 -9.06 -4.13 -16.46
C TYR A 182 -9.37 -2.64 -16.65
N THR A 183 -8.67 -1.80 -15.89
CA THR A 183 -8.81 -0.34 -15.97
C THR A 183 -7.50 0.28 -16.44
N LEU A 184 -7.55 1.07 -17.51
CA LEU A 184 -6.47 1.97 -17.91
C LEU A 184 -6.48 3.18 -16.99
N ILE A 185 -5.38 3.41 -16.29
CA ILE A 185 -5.16 4.55 -15.42
C ILE A 185 -4.14 5.46 -16.11
N LYS A 186 -4.59 6.62 -16.59
CA LYS A 186 -3.73 7.66 -17.17
C LYS A 186 -3.33 8.66 -16.09
N ARG A 187 -2.03 8.94 -15.99
CA ARG A 187 -1.48 9.82 -14.93
C ARG A 187 -0.51 10.83 -15.53
N LEU A 188 -0.67 12.09 -15.16
CA LEU A 188 0.37 13.10 -15.39
C LEU A 188 1.59 12.73 -14.54
N GLU A 189 2.78 12.70 -15.16
CA GLU A 189 4.07 12.42 -14.50
C GLU A 189 4.77 13.74 -14.18
N VAL A 190 4.61 14.25 -12.97
CA VAL A 190 5.38 15.41 -12.52
C VAL A 190 6.80 14.97 -12.15
N ARG A 191 7.81 15.53 -12.83
CA ARG A 191 9.22 15.14 -12.68
C ARG A 191 10.06 16.13 -11.87
N ASP A 192 9.67 17.39 -11.80
CA ASP A 192 10.29 18.37 -10.89
C ASP A 192 9.55 18.32 -9.55
N VAL A 193 10.13 17.56 -8.62
CA VAL A 193 9.64 17.39 -7.25
C VAL A 193 10.66 17.99 -6.31
N ARG A 194 10.23 18.87 -5.39
CA ARG A 194 11.13 19.54 -4.46
C ARG A 194 10.73 19.27 -3.02
N LEU A 195 11.73 19.00 -2.18
CA LEU A 195 11.56 18.80 -0.74
C LEU A 195 11.32 20.16 -0.08
N VAL A 196 10.21 20.25 0.67
CA VAL A 196 9.81 21.46 1.39
C VAL A 196 10.06 21.31 2.88
N TYR A 197 9.73 20.14 3.43
CA TYR A 197 9.88 19.84 4.85
C TYR A 197 10.11 18.34 5.08
N ALA A 198 11.01 18.05 6.00
CA ALA A 198 11.15 16.74 6.61
C ALA A 198 11.49 16.92 8.10
N PRO A 199 10.90 16.11 9.01
CA PRO A 199 11.23 16.19 10.43
C PRO A 199 12.63 15.66 10.71
N ALA A 200 13.20 16.04 11.85
CA ALA A 200 14.38 15.39 12.40
C ALA A 200 14.08 13.92 12.71
N ASP A 201 15.10 13.04 12.66
CA ASP A 201 14.97 11.61 12.98
C ASP A 201 14.34 11.35 14.35
N SER A 202 14.62 12.22 15.33
CA SER A 202 14.01 12.15 16.66
C SER A 202 12.48 12.30 16.68
N ILE A 203 11.88 12.78 15.57
CA ILE A 203 10.44 12.91 15.37
C ILE A 203 9.98 11.90 14.31
N GLY A 204 10.57 11.93 13.11
CA GLY A 204 10.19 11.11 11.95
C GLY A 204 10.41 9.61 12.16
N LYS A 205 11.31 9.24 13.08
CA LYS A 205 11.59 7.87 13.51
C LYS A 205 11.41 7.64 15.01
N TYR A 206 10.61 8.48 15.68
CA TYR A 206 10.37 8.28 17.09
C TYR A 206 9.87 6.86 17.39
N GLY A 207 10.45 6.24 18.44
CA GLY A 207 10.18 4.85 18.81
C GLY A 207 10.98 3.81 18.01
N GLY A 208 11.60 4.19 16.89
CA GLY A 208 12.50 3.33 16.11
C GLY A 208 11.92 1.96 15.78
N ASP A 209 12.77 0.93 15.81
CA ASP A 209 12.36 -0.46 15.58
C ASP A 209 11.51 -1.04 16.72
N ILE A 210 11.62 -0.49 17.94
CA ILE A 210 10.86 -0.97 19.10
C ILE A 210 9.38 -0.75 18.88
N ASP A 211 8.97 0.44 18.43
CA ASP A 211 7.58 0.79 18.20
C ASP A 211 7.07 0.37 16.80
N ASN A 212 7.97 -0.05 15.92
CA ASN A 212 7.59 -0.51 14.59
C ASN A 212 6.66 -1.71 14.69
N TRP A 213 5.54 -1.68 13.94
CA TRP A 213 4.45 -2.67 13.98
C TRP A 213 3.79 -2.81 15.37
N GLN A 214 3.87 -1.77 16.21
CA GLN A 214 3.21 -1.72 17.50
C GLN A 214 2.10 -0.67 17.52
N TRP A 215 1.14 -0.86 18.38
CA TRP A 215 0.08 0.09 18.69
C TRP A 215 -0.01 0.32 20.23
N PRO A 216 -0.14 1.55 20.71
CA PRO A 216 -0.11 2.82 19.97
C PRO A 216 1.29 3.20 19.48
N ARG A 217 1.36 4.08 18.46
CA ARG A 217 2.61 4.61 17.91
C ARG A 217 2.56 6.13 17.84
N HIS A 218 3.65 6.80 18.22
CA HIS A 218 3.75 8.26 18.33
C HIS A 218 4.79 8.87 17.39
N THR A 219 5.10 8.19 16.30
CA THR A 219 6.04 8.66 15.28
C THR A 219 5.43 9.81 14.47
N GLY A 220 6.17 10.91 14.29
CA GLY A 220 5.80 12.02 13.41
C GLY A 220 6.20 11.73 11.96
N ASP A 221 5.64 10.67 11.36
CA ASP A 221 5.99 10.17 10.04
C ASP A 221 5.27 10.96 8.94
N PHE A 222 5.64 12.25 8.77
CA PHE A 222 5.13 13.11 7.70
C PHE A 222 6.21 14.02 7.14
N ALA A 223 6.14 14.28 5.83
CA ALA A 223 7.01 15.20 5.12
C ALA A 223 6.21 15.93 4.02
N PHE A 224 6.79 17.01 3.51
CA PHE A 224 6.17 17.78 2.43
C PHE A 224 7.11 17.90 1.23
N TYR A 225 6.52 17.67 0.07
CA TYR A 225 7.08 18.01 -1.23
C TYR A 225 6.28 19.13 -1.89
N ARG A 226 6.82 19.71 -2.95
CA ARG A 226 6.07 20.52 -3.91
C ARG A 226 6.31 20.01 -5.32
N ALA A 227 5.21 19.92 -6.07
CA ALA A 227 5.20 19.60 -7.49
C ALA A 227 5.44 20.86 -8.33
N TYR A 228 6.32 20.77 -9.33
CA TYR A 228 6.60 21.83 -10.28
C TYR A 228 6.43 21.35 -11.71
N VAL A 229 6.02 22.27 -12.59
CA VAL A 229 5.81 22.03 -14.03
C VAL A 229 6.40 23.21 -14.82
N ALA A 230 6.56 23.04 -16.14
CA ALA A 230 6.92 24.16 -17.00
C ALA A 230 5.85 25.29 -16.92
N PRO A 231 6.20 26.54 -17.30
CA PRO A 231 5.27 27.67 -17.25
C PRO A 231 3.99 27.48 -18.08
N ASP A 232 4.01 26.60 -19.08
CA ASP A 232 2.85 26.23 -19.89
C ASP A 232 2.00 25.10 -19.27
N GLY A 233 2.38 24.60 -18.09
CA GLY A 233 1.72 23.51 -17.38
C GLY A 233 2.14 22.10 -17.80
N SER A 234 3.05 21.97 -18.77
CA SER A 234 3.53 20.67 -19.23
C SER A 234 4.51 20.05 -18.23
N ALA A 235 4.60 18.71 -18.24
CA ALA A 235 5.55 17.97 -17.43
C ALA A 235 6.99 18.31 -17.85
N ALA A 236 7.81 18.74 -16.90
CA ALA A 236 9.19 19.14 -17.13
C ALA A 236 10.14 18.51 -16.09
N ASP A 237 11.39 18.35 -16.47
CA ASP A 237 12.47 18.06 -15.53
C ASP A 237 12.81 19.33 -14.72
N PHE A 238 13.60 19.17 -13.67
CA PHE A 238 13.98 20.30 -12.81
C PHE A 238 14.53 21.48 -13.63
N SER A 239 13.95 22.67 -13.40
CA SER A 239 14.41 23.96 -13.92
C SER A 239 14.06 25.07 -12.93
N GLU A 240 14.91 26.10 -12.84
CA GLU A 240 14.62 27.32 -12.05
C GLU A 240 13.42 28.09 -12.61
N ASP A 241 13.13 27.94 -13.90
CA ASP A 241 12.00 28.59 -14.57
C ASP A 241 10.65 27.89 -14.30
N ASN A 242 10.66 26.67 -13.74
CA ASN A 242 9.43 25.95 -13.47
C ASN A 242 8.58 26.63 -12.39
N VAL A 243 7.28 26.51 -12.54
CA VAL A 243 6.28 27.08 -11.62
C VAL A 243 5.61 25.97 -10.79
N PRO A 244 5.10 26.29 -9.58
CA PRO A 244 4.33 25.34 -8.82
C PRO A 244 3.14 24.79 -9.62
N TYR A 245 2.95 23.47 -9.59
CA TYR A 245 1.79 22.84 -10.18
C TYR A 245 0.50 23.32 -9.48
N ALA A 246 -0.51 23.66 -10.25
CA ALA A 246 -1.82 24.04 -9.74
C ALA A 246 -2.78 22.84 -9.84
N PRO A 247 -2.94 22.03 -8.76
CA PRO A 247 -3.82 20.87 -8.79
C PRO A 247 -5.29 21.30 -8.89
N ALA A 248 -6.10 20.54 -9.62
CA ALA A 248 -7.54 20.78 -9.71
C ALA A 248 -8.21 20.65 -8.33
N HIS A 249 -7.69 19.76 -7.48
CA HIS A 249 -8.20 19.48 -6.14
C HIS A 249 -7.07 19.40 -5.13
N HIS A 250 -7.32 19.88 -3.91
CA HIS A 250 -6.43 19.72 -2.76
C HIS A 250 -7.25 19.58 -1.48
N LEU A 251 -6.74 18.81 -0.53
CA LEU A 251 -7.35 18.62 0.78
C LEU A 251 -7.09 19.83 1.68
N LYS A 252 -8.04 20.14 2.54
CA LYS A 252 -7.85 21.15 3.61
C LYS A 252 -7.31 20.45 4.85
N VAL A 253 -6.28 21.03 5.46
CA VAL A 253 -5.75 20.54 6.74
C VAL A 253 -6.66 21.04 7.86
N ASN A 254 -7.22 20.10 8.63
CA ASN A 254 -7.95 20.42 9.85
C ASN A 254 -6.98 20.43 11.04
N ALA A 255 -6.66 21.60 11.56
CA ALA A 255 -5.76 21.79 12.69
C ALA A 255 -6.46 21.64 14.06
N ALA A 256 -7.79 21.49 14.10
CA ALA A 256 -8.53 21.27 15.34
C ALA A 256 -8.33 19.85 15.92
N GLY A 257 -7.88 18.91 15.08
CA GLY A 257 -7.73 17.51 15.45
C GLY A 257 -9.01 16.71 15.28
N LEU A 258 -9.06 15.55 15.93
CA LEU A 258 -10.17 14.60 15.91
C LEU A 258 -10.58 14.29 17.34
N ASP A 259 -11.86 14.05 17.54
CA ASP A 259 -12.40 13.54 18.80
C ASP A 259 -12.66 12.02 18.71
N ASP A 260 -12.87 11.38 19.86
CA ASP A 260 -13.19 9.96 19.92
C ASP A 260 -14.58 9.70 19.31
N GLY A 261 -14.62 8.83 18.31
CA GLY A 261 -15.82 8.51 17.54
C GLY A 261 -15.97 9.24 16.21
N ASP A 262 -15.07 10.19 15.90
CA ASP A 262 -15.07 10.84 14.58
C ASP A 262 -14.80 9.83 13.45
N PHE A 263 -15.50 10.02 12.34
CA PHE A 263 -15.24 9.22 11.13
C PHE A 263 -13.88 9.57 10.53
N VAL A 264 -13.10 8.54 10.23
CA VAL A 264 -11.83 8.65 9.51
C VAL A 264 -11.76 7.67 8.35
N MET A 265 -11.16 8.11 7.26
CA MET A 265 -10.95 7.27 6.06
C MET A 265 -9.51 7.42 5.59
N VAL A 266 -8.89 6.31 5.21
CA VAL A 266 -7.58 6.28 4.56
C VAL A 266 -7.77 6.00 3.08
N ALA A 267 -7.35 6.95 2.23
CA ALA A 267 -7.36 6.81 0.78
C ALA A 267 -5.93 6.86 0.23
N GLY A 268 -5.62 5.96 -0.71
CA GLY A 268 -4.28 5.94 -1.30
C GLY A 268 -4.02 4.75 -2.21
N TYR A 269 -2.74 4.49 -2.43
CA TYR A 269 -2.22 3.48 -3.33
C TYR A 269 -1.52 2.36 -2.55
N PRO A 270 -2.26 1.40 -1.97
CA PRO A 270 -1.68 0.29 -1.22
C PRO A 270 -0.90 -0.65 -2.16
N GLY A 271 0.11 -1.34 -1.62
CA GLY A 271 0.92 -2.28 -2.40
C GLY A 271 0.13 -3.52 -2.81
N SER A 272 -0.39 -4.25 -1.84
CA SER A 272 -1.19 -5.47 -2.06
C SER A 272 -2.07 -5.77 -0.86
N THR A 273 -3.15 -6.52 -1.11
CA THR A 273 -4.04 -7.04 -0.07
C THR A 273 -4.45 -8.47 -0.39
N SER A 274 -4.69 -9.28 0.64
CA SER A 274 -5.06 -10.70 0.54
C SER A 274 -6.34 -11.02 1.35
N ARG A 275 -7.29 -10.09 1.37
CA ARG A 275 -8.49 -10.21 2.23
C ARG A 275 -9.46 -11.29 1.82
N TYR A 276 -9.56 -11.58 0.52
CA TYR A 276 -10.52 -12.53 -0.06
C TYR A 276 -9.86 -13.85 -0.48
N THR A 277 -8.84 -14.29 0.25
CA THR A 277 -8.18 -15.58 0.02
C THR A 277 -8.97 -16.75 0.57
N LEU A 278 -8.85 -17.90 -0.06
CA LEU A 278 -9.44 -19.16 0.38
C LEU A 278 -8.74 -19.71 1.62
N LEU A 279 -9.45 -20.56 2.36
CA LEU A 279 -8.89 -21.26 3.53
C LEU A 279 -7.59 -22.03 3.21
N ALA A 280 -7.52 -22.66 2.03
CA ALA A 280 -6.33 -23.37 1.58
C ALA A 280 -5.11 -22.45 1.46
N GLU A 281 -5.30 -21.24 0.93
CA GLU A 281 -4.25 -20.21 0.80
C GLU A 281 -3.84 -19.64 2.17
N VAL A 282 -4.82 -19.34 3.04
CA VAL A 282 -4.56 -18.88 4.41
C VAL A 282 -3.75 -19.92 5.18
N LYS A 283 -4.12 -21.20 5.11
CA LYS A 283 -3.35 -22.30 5.72
C LYS A 283 -1.92 -22.35 5.17
N ASN A 284 -1.75 -22.34 3.85
CA ASN A 284 -0.40 -22.37 3.27
C ASN A 284 0.43 -21.15 3.71
N THR A 285 -0.18 -19.97 3.81
CA THR A 285 0.49 -18.74 4.25
C THR A 285 0.97 -18.85 5.69
N PHE A 286 0.09 -19.20 6.63
CA PHE A 286 0.37 -19.16 8.06
C PHE A 286 1.00 -20.44 8.62
N ASP A 287 0.82 -21.59 7.94
CA ASP A 287 1.44 -22.87 8.36
C ASP A 287 2.81 -23.09 7.71
N TRP A 288 3.09 -22.49 6.55
CA TRP A 288 4.33 -22.74 5.83
C TRP A 288 5.07 -21.47 5.37
N THR A 289 4.44 -20.59 4.55
CA THR A 289 5.13 -19.49 3.87
C THR A 289 5.73 -18.49 4.87
N TYR A 290 4.91 -17.97 5.76
CA TYR A 290 5.34 -16.97 6.75
C TYR A 290 6.31 -17.53 7.77
N PRO A 291 6.07 -18.70 8.42
CA PRO A 291 7.05 -19.29 9.33
C PRO A 291 8.38 -19.63 8.67
N THR A 292 8.36 -20.14 7.43
CA THR A 292 9.59 -20.47 6.70
C THR A 292 10.38 -19.22 6.37
N PHE A 293 9.69 -18.16 5.90
CA PHE A 293 10.38 -16.91 5.56
C PHE A 293 10.88 -16.16 6.80
N GLN A 294 10.09 -16.13 7.85
CA GLN A 294 10.49 -15.55 9.14
C GLN A 294 11.75 -16.24 9.68
N GLY A 295 11.80 -17.58 9.67
CA GLY A 295 12.99 -18.32 10.06
C GLY A 295 14.23 -17.98 9.22
N LEU A 296 14.07 -17.90 7.88
CA LEU A 296 15.16 -17.51 6.97
C LEU A 296 15.67 -16.08 7.25
N LEU A 297 14.76 -15.15 7.55
CA LEU A 297 15.15 -13.78 7.92
C LEU A 297 15.91 -13.74 9.23
N THR A 298 15.47 -14.51 10.24
CA THR A 298 16.14 -14.64 11.53
C THR A 298 17.58 -15.15 11.36
N ASP A 299 17.77 -16.19 10.52
CA ASP A 299 19.09 -16.73 10.22
C ASP A 299 20.00 -15.70 9.51
N TRP A 300 19.46 -14.94 8.58
CA TRP A 300 20.22 -13.88 7.89
C TRP A 300 20.61 -12.74 8.83
N ILE A 301 19.70 -12.31 9.71
CA ILE A 301 19.96 -11.30 10.72
C ILE A 301 21.10 -11.77 11.64
N ALA A 302 20.98 -12.97 12.20
CA ALA A 302 22.01 -13.55 13.08
C ALA A 302 23.37 -13.65 12.38
N THR A 303 23.40 -14.07 11.11
CA THR A 303 24.63 -14.16 10.31
C THR A 303 25.29 -12.78 10.12
N ILE A 304 24.50 -11.74 9.87
CA ILE A 304 25.03 -10.38 9.72
C ILE A 304 25.56 -9.86 11.06
N GLU A 305 24.82 -10.08 12.15
CA GLU A 305 25.23 -9.63 13.49
C GLU A 305 26.54 -10.31 13.95
N GLU A 306 26.70 -11.60 13.65
CA GLU A 306 27.93 -12.35 13.95
C GLU A 306 29.13 -11.87 13.10
N THR A 307 28.93 -11.67 11.79
CA THR A 307 30.01 -11.34 10.85
C THR A 307 30.33 -9.86 10.77
N ALA A 308 29.40 -9.00 11.17
CA ALA A 308 29.53 -7.53 11.19
C ALA A 308 29.13 -6.99 12.58
N PRO A 309 29.97 -7.17 13.62
CA PRO A 309 29.66 -6.73 14.97
C PRO A 309 29.51 -5.21 15.05
N GLU A 310 28.77 -4.74 16.07
CA GLU A 310 28.59 -3.32 16.32
C GLU A 310 29.88 -2.54 16.35
N GLY A 311 29.90 -1.33 15.78
CA GLY A 311 31.08 -0.45 15.70
C GLY A 311 32.08 -0.83 14.61
N SER A 312 31.86 -1.90 13.83
CA SER A 312 32.75 -2.25 12.71
C SER A 312 32.33 -1.52 11.39
N ASP A 313 33.30 -1.28 10.51
CA ASP A 313 33.05 -0.76 9.16
C ASP A 313 32.09 -1.65 8.37
N ALA A 314 32.12 -2.96 8.61
CA ALA A 314 31.20 -3.90 8.00
C ALA A 314 29.76 -3.61 8.46
N ARG A 315 29.54 -3.36 9.76
CA ARG A 315 28.23 -3.04 10.32
C ARG A 315 27.62 -1.80 9.68
N VAL A 316 28.38 -0.74 9.51
CA VAL A 316 27.93 0.51 8.87
C VAL A 316 27.42 0.23 7.45
N LYS A 317 28.08 -0.65 6.70
CA LYS A 317 27.67 -1.04 5.33
C LYS A 317 26.39 -1.89 5.30
N TYR A 318 26.16 -2.69 6.35
CA TYR A 318 25.00 -3.58 6.45
C TYR A 318 23.81 -2.97 7.20
N GLU A 319 23.94 -1.78 7.78
CA GLU A 319 22.91 -1.17 8.65
C GLU A 319 21.55 -1.06 7.96
N SER A 320 21.52 -0.50 6.76
CA SER A 320 20.27 -0.38 5.98
C SER A 320 19.68 -1.75 5.62
N ARG A 321 20.55 -2.73 5.33
CA ARG A 321 20.10 -4.09 5.04
C ARG A 321 19.51 -4.76 6.26
N LEU A 322 20.16 -4.62 7.40
CA LEU A 322 19.73 -5.19 8.68
C LEU A 322 18.39 -4.58 9.13
N ALA A 323 18.26 -3.26 9.02
CA ALA A 323 16.99 -2.58 9.29
C ALA A 323 15.83 -3.12 8.43
N GLY A 324 16.08 -3.33 7.13
CA GLY A 324 15.10 -3.95 6.25
C GLY A 324 14.72 -5.38 6.63
N LEU A 325 15.70 -6.21 7.00
CA LEU A 325 15.47 -7.60 7.43
C LEU A 325 14.67 -7.63 8.74
N ASN A 326 15.05 -6.82 9.73
CA ASN A 326 14.36 -6.70 11.02
C ASN A 326 12.91 -6.23 10.83
N ASN A 327 12.67 -5.26 9.94
CA ASN A 327 11.32 -4.80 9.63
C ASN A 327 10.42 -5.94 9.10
N PHE A 328 10.93 -6.75 8.17
CA PHE A 328 10.17 -7.87 7.63
C PHE A 328 10.01 -9.02 8.63
N GLU A 329 11.05 -9.36 9.37
CA GLU A 329 10.97 -10.40 10.41
C GLU A 329 9.91 -10.06 11.45
N LYS A 330 9.97 -8.84 12.00
CA LYS A 330 9.02 -8.36 13.00
C LYS A 330 7.59 -8.32 12.49
N ASN A 331 7.39 -7.91 11.24
CA ASN A 331 6.08 -7.93 10.59
C ASN A 331 5.52 -9.36 10.49
N LEU A 332 6.31 -10.30 9.96
CA LEU A 332 5.87 -11.70 9.80
C LEU A 332 5.58 -12.36 11.15
N ARG A 333 6.44 -12.17 12.13
CA ARG A 333 6.24 -12.68 13.49
C ARG A 333 4.96 -12.14 14.11
N GLY A 334 4.73 -10.83 13.98
CA GLY A 334 3.50 -10.19 14.45
C GLY A 334 2.24 -10.72 13.76
N GLN A 335 2.29 -10.95 12.45
CA GLN A 335 1.18 -11.53 11.70
C GLN A 335 0.90 -12.98 12.10
N ILE A 336 1.93 -13.83 12.28
CA ILE A 336 1.78 -15.21 12.72
C ILE A 336 1.15 -15.26 14.11
N ASP A 337 1.65 -14.47 15.05
CA ASP A 337 1.15 -14.44 16.42
C ASP A 337 -0.26 -13.84 16.49
N GLY A 338 -0.52 -12.80 15.72
CA GLY A 338 -1.84 -12.18 15.57
C GLY A 338 -2.87 -13.17 15.01
N ALA A 339 -2.54 -13.85 13.92
CA ALA A 339 -3.40 -14.84 13.28
C ALA A 339 -3.78 -15.98 14.26
N ARG A 340 -2.80 -16.48 15.01
CA ARG A 340 -3.04 -17.49 16.06
C ARG A 340 -3.94 -16.98 17.16
N ARG A 341 -3.69 -15.76 17.64
CA ARG A 341 -4.45 -15.14 18.73
C ARG A 341 -5.92 -14.91 18.38
N VAL A 342 -6.21 -14.50 17.15
CA VAL A 342 -7.59 -14.25 16.70
C VAL A 342 -8.26 -15.48 16.11
N GLY A 343 -7.60 -16.63 16.01
CA GLY A 343 -8.13 -17.85 15.39
C GLY A 343 -8.45 -17.65 13.91
N LEU A 344 -7.53 -17.01 13.15
CA LEU A 344 -7.78 -16.61 11.75
C LEU A 344 -8.19 -17.79 10.86
N VAL A 345 -7.53 -18.93 11.01
CA VAL A 345 -7.82 -20.14 10.21
C VAL A 345 -9.25 -20.63 10.47
N ASP A 346 -9.66 -20.69 11.74
CA ASP A 346 -11.01 -21.15 12.12
C ASP A 346 -12.09 -20.16 11.65
N ARG A 347 -11.82 -18.86 11.76
CA ARG A 347 -12.71 -17.80 11.21
C ARG A 347 -12.87 -17.94 9.71
N ARG A 348 -11.80 -18.23 8.99
CA ARG A 348 -11.85 -18.41 7.53
C ARG A 348 -12.63 -19.69 7.18
N ALA A 349 -12.42 -20.78 7.90
CA ALA A 349 -13.17 -22.00 7.71
C ALA A 349 -14.68 -21.77 7.93
N ALA A 350 -15.06 -21.09 9.01
CA ALA A 350 -16.45 -20.74 9.27
C ALA A 350 -17.06 -19.86 8.18
N ARG A 351 -16.29 -18.92 7.63
CA ARG A 351 -16.75 -18.07 6.52
C ARG A 351 -17.00 -18.86 5.23
N GLU A 352 -16.13 -19.83 4.90
CA GLU A 352 -16.35 -20.69 3.72
C GLU A 352 -17.58 -21.59 3.89
N VAL A 353 -17.82 -22.11 5.10
CA VAL A 353 -19.06 -22.83 5.40
C VAL A 353 -20.29 -21.92 5.17
N GLY A 354 -20.27 -20.70 5.69
CA GLY A 354 -21.36 -19.74 5.47
C GLY A 354 -21.54 -19.37 3.99
N LEU A 355 -20.45 -19.26 3.23
CA LEU A 355 -20.52 -19.04 1.78
C LEU A 355 -21.15 -20.24 1.06
N ALA A 356 -20.78 -21.47 1.41
CA ALA A 356 -21.38 -22.66 0.83
C ALA A 356 -22.89 -22.76 1.15
N GLU A 357 -23.30 -22.46 2.38
CA GLU A 357 -24.71 -22.38 2.78
C GLU A 357 -25.47 -21.31 2.00
N TRP A 358 -24.87 -20.13 1.82
CA TRP A 358 -25.45 -19.03 1.05
C TRP A 358 -25.62 -19.40 -0.44
N ILE A 359 -24.66 -20.11 -1.03
CA ILE A 359 -24.75 -20.64 -2.39
C ILE A 359 -25.88 -21.67 -2.50
N ALA A 360 -25.94 -22.62 -1.56
CA ALA A 360 -26.93 -23.69 -1.58
C ALA A 360 -28.38 -23.18 -1.36
N ALA A 361 -28.54 -22.01 -0.77
CA ALA A 361 -29.87 -21.42 -0.50
C ALA A 361 -30.59 -20.85 -1.73
N ASP A 362 -29.92 -20.72 -2.88
CA ASP A 362 -30.49 -20.12 -4.08
C ASP A 362 -29.91 -20.77 -5.35
N GLU A 363 -30.79 -21.36 -6.17
CA GLU A 363 -30.41 -22.03 -7.41
C GLU A 363 -29.69 -21.09 -8.41
N ALA A 364 -29.98 -19.78 -8.37
CA ALA A 364 -29.29 -18.80 -9.20
C ALA A 364 -27.80 -18.61 -8.84
N ARG A 365 -27.36 -19.16 -7.72
CA ARG A 365 -25.96 -19.12 -7.23
C ARG A 365 -25.21 -20.42 -7.47
N ALA A 366 -25.85 -21.44 -8.06
CA ALA A 366 -25.27 -22.78 -8.20
C ALA A 366 -23.91 -22.80 -8.93
N ASP A 367 -23.71 -21.90 -9.87
CA ASP A 367 -22.47 -21.80 -10.67
C ASP A 367 -21.24 -21.36 -9.85
N TYR A 368 -21.43 -20.79 -8.65
CA TYR A 368 -20.29 -20.44 -7.79
C TYR A 368 -19.63 -21.65 -7.14
N ALA A 369 -20.35 -22.73 -6.84
CA ALA A 369 -19.80 -23.88 -6.15
C ALA A 369 -18.64 -24.55 -6.90
N PRO A 370 -18.78 -24.93 -8.19
CA PRO A 370 -17.68 -25.52 -8.96
C PRO A 370 -16.50 -24.54 -9.17
N ALA A 371 -16.76 -23.23 -9.23
CA ALA A 371 -15.71 -22.23 -9.34
C ALA A 371 -14.84 -22.15 -8.07
N ILE A 372 -15.46 -22.21 -6.88
CA ILE A 372 -14.75 -22.20 -5.61
C ILE A 372 -13.94 -23.48 -5.43
N GLU A 373 -14.50 -24.64 -5.79
CA GLU A 373 -13.80 -25.93 -5.75
C GLU A 373 -12.57 -25.92 -6.66
N ALA A 374 -12.70 -25.49 -7.91
CA ALA A 374 -11.60 -25.36 -8.85
C ALA A 374 -10.51 -24.37 -8.36
N LEU A 375 -10.89 -23.25 -7.75
CA LEU A 375 -9.94 -22.31 -7.15
C LEU A 375 -9.20 -22.96 -5.97
N ALA A 376 -9.88 -23.74 -5.12
CA ALA A 376 -9.24 -24.43 -4.00
C ALA A 376 -8.22 -25.48 -4.49
N GLU A 377 -8.54 -26.25 -5.52
CA GLU A 377 -7.61 -27.20 -6.15
C GLU A 377 -6.38 -26.49 -6.74
N LEU A 378 -6.59 -25.43 -7.52
CA LEU A 378 -5.51 -24.62 -8.08
C LEU A 378 -4.62 -24.00 -7.01
N SER A 379 -5.19 -23.56 -5.88
CA SER A 379 -4.43 -23.02 -4.75
C SER A 379 -3.50 -24.06 -4.13
N ILE A 380 -3.96 -25.31 -4.01
CA ILE A 380 -3.15 -26.42 -3.48
C ILE A 380 -2.02 -26.78 -4.46
N GLU A 381 -2.31 -26.86 -5.75
CA GLU A 381 -1.31 -27.12 -6.79
C GLU A 381 -0.26 -26.02 -6.83
N SER A 382 -0.69 -24.74 -6.85
CA SER A 382 0.17 -23.57 -6.85
C SER A 382 1.09 -23.52 -5.63
N ALA A 383 0.58 -23.91 -4.44
CA ALA A 383 1.36 -23.92 -3.22
C ALA A 383 2.60 -24.82 -3.32
N THR A 384 2.49 -25.98 -4.00
CA THR A 384 3.62 -26.90 -4.21
C THR A 384 4.70 -26.28 -5.11
N ALA A 385 4.29 -25.67 -6.22
CA ALA A 385 5.21 -24.95 -7.11
C ALA A 385 5.82 -23.72 -6.41
N ALA A 386 5.02 -22.97 -5.64
CA ALA A 386 5.48 -21.83 -4.90
C ALA A 386 6.56 -22.14 -3.85
N ARG A 387 6.47 -23.31 -3.19
CA ARG A 387 7.51 -23.77 -2.24
C ARG A 387 8.85 -24.03 -2.92
N THR A 388 8.83 -24.68 -4.09
CA THR A 388 10.04 -24.88 -4.88
C THR A 388 10.63 -23.55 -5.36
N ASN A 389 9.79 -22.67 -5.88
CA ASN A 389 10.19 -21.34 -6.35
C ASN A 389 10.70 -20.46 -5.20
N PHE A 390 10.15 -20.58 -4.00
CA PHE A 390 10.63 -19.86 -2.83
C PHE A 390 12.11 -20.14 -2.55
N TRP A 391 12.49 -21.41 -2.47
CA TRP A 391 13.87 -21.80 -2.24
C TRP A 391 14.78 -21.40 -3.38
N TYR A 392 14.35 -21.64 -4.63
CA TYR A 392 15.12 -21.25 -5.81
C TYR A 392 15.38 -19.73 -5.84
N ASN A 393 14.35 -18.92 -5.61
CA ASN A 393 14.47 -17.46 -5.64
C ASN A 393 15.35 -16.94 -4.49
N ASN A 394 15.28 -17.52 -3.32
CA ASN A 394 16.15 -17.12 -2.20
C ASN A 394 17.60 -17.57 -2.41
N ALA A 395 17.84 -18.76 -2.94
CA ALA A 395 19.18 -19.25 -3.28
C ALA A 395 19.84 -18.42 -4.39
N THR A 396 19.09 -17.92 -5.36
CA THR A 396 19.61 -17.12 -6.50
C THR A 396 19.62 -15.60 -6.25
N ARG A 397 19.21 -15.15 -5.06
CA ARG A 397 19.14 -13.74 -4.67
C ARG A 397 20.47 -13.00 -4.57
N PRO A 398 21.63 -13.63 -4.23
CA PRO A 398 22.94 -12.95 -4.26
C PRO A 398 23.19 -12.30 -5.61
N ALA A 399 23.76 -11.07 -5.59
CA ALA A 399 23.88 -10.23 -6.79
C ALA A 399 24.57 -10.90 -7.98
N LEU A 400 25.63 -11.67 -7.74
CA LEU A 400 26.34 -12.40 -8.80
C LEU A 400 25.49 -13.50 -9.43
N LEU A 401 24.76 -14.28 -8.62
CA LEU A 401 23.88 -15.34 -9.13
C LEU A 401 22.67 -14.75 -9.87
N SER A 402 22.10 -13.66 -9.34
CA SER A 402 21.02 -12.94 -10.01
C SER A 402 21.47 -12.34 -11.36
N ALA A 403 22.68 -11.77 -11.42
CA ALA A 403 23.25 -11.26 -12.68
C ALA A 403 23.50 -12.38 -13.68
N ALA A 404 24.09 -13.50 -13.25
CA ALA A 404 24.31 -14.67 -14.10
C ALA A 404 23.00 -15.24 -14.65
N GLN A 405 21.96 -15.34 -13.82
CA GLN A 405 20.64 -15.80 -14.23
C GLN A 405 20.01 -14.86 -15.28
N ARG A 406 20.11 -13.54 -15.10
CA ARG A 406 19.61 -12.56 -16.09
C ARG A 406 20.34 -12.66 -17.42
N LEU A 407 21.67 -12.78 -17.40
CA LEU A 407 22.49 -12.94 -18.60
C LEU A 407 22.16 -14.25 -19.34
N TYR A 408 21.98 -15.34 -18.59
CA TYR A 408 21.58 -16.62 -19.19
C TYR A 408 20.18 -16.53 -19.84
N ARG A 409 19.19 -15.94 -19.16
CA ARG A 409 17.86 -15.73 -19.74
C ARG A 409 17.92 -14.87 -20.99
N LEU A 410 18.64 -13.75 -20.96
CA LEU A 410 18.83 -12.89 -22.11
C LEU A 410 19.48 -13.62 -23.29
N SER A 411 20.45 -14.51 -23.02
CA SER A 411 21.06 -15.31 -24.10
C SER A 411 20.06 -16.26 -24.76
N LYS A 412 19.15 -16.85 -23.96
CA LYS A 412 18.11 -17.74 -24.50
C LYS A 412 17.02 -16.98 -25.26
N GLU A 413 16.62 -15.81 -24.79
CA GLU A 413 15.69 -14.94 -25.49
C GLU A 413 16.22 -14.45 -26.85
N ARG A 414 17.55 -14.32 -27.00
CA ARG A 414 18.19 -13.94 -28.28
C ARG A 414 18.38 -15.10 -29.25
N GLU A 415 18.24 -16.35 -28.81
CA GLU A 415 18.26 -17.55 -29.63
C GLU A 415 16.89 -17.83 -30.28
N LEU A 416 15.80 -17.20 -29.76
CA LEU A 416 14.44 -17.27 -30.29
C LEU A 416 14.15 -16.17 -31.30
#